data_a35dcaad4ca9e1f926168d7ab37a27aa
#
_entry.id   a35dcaad4ca9e1f926168d7ab37a27aa
#
_cell.length_a   1.000
_cell.length_b   1.000
_cell.length_c   1.000
_cell.angle_alpha   90.00
_cell.angle_beta   90.00
_cell.angle_gamma   90.00
#
_symmetry.space_group_name_H-M   'P 1'
#
loop_
_entity.id
_entity.type
_entity.pdbx_description
1 polymer ?
#
loop_
_entity_poly.entity_id
_entity_poly.type
_entity_poly.pdbx_seq_one_letter_code
_entity_poly.pdbx_strand_id
1 'polypeptide(L)'
;TAMLLVDAPIWILLANPKPENVIPIKILSFFSDAFLCALISLYAYCLTEYINERKKISYGYTNLITVLCGISLVLCLINAFNGMYIYYDATGLDQTGPHYLLSQAFNVVLPAMTMVLAFRYHDVIGWRNTWIWVLYGLIPVLSIPVQVLWAVTPVCIATTVSLVLVYTLIHVEQAEREANIEKELAQK
;
A
#
# COMPACT_ATOMS: atom_id res chain seq x y z
N THR A 1 -2.13 9.75 -6.28
CA THR A 1 -1.57 10.72 -7.28
C THR A 1 -0.05 10.86 -7.17
N ALA A 2 0.54 11.07 -5.96
CA ALA A 2 2.00 11.21 -5.82
C ALA A 2 2.76 9.94 -6.27
N MET A 3 2.27 8.76 -5.93
CA MET A 3 2.85 7.48 -6.35
C MET A 3 2.85 7.32 -7.87
N LEU A 4 1.76 7.66 -8.55
CA LEU A 4 1.69 7.62 -10.02
C LEU A 4 2.67 8.60 -10.68
N LEU A 5 2.95 9.75 -10.06
CA LEU A 5 3.95 10.71 -10.56
C LEU A 5 5.38 10.18 -10.47
N VAL A 6 5.65 9.26 -9.54
CA VAL A 6 6.97 8.60 -9.41
C VAL A 6 7.06 7.40 -10.35
N ASP A 7 5.98 6.62 -10.50
CA ASP A 7 5.98 5.40 -11.29
C ASP A 7 5.93 5.63 -12.80
N ALA A 8 5.22 6.66 -13.27
CA ALA A 8 5.15 6.95 -14.70
C ALA A 8 6.54 7.23 -15.32
N PRO A 9 7.44 8.03 -14.71
CA PRO A 9 8.82 8.16 -15.18
C PRO A 9 9.60 6.84 -15.19
N ILE A 10 9.41 5.95 -14.19
CA ILE A 10 10.06 4.63 -14.17
C ILE A 10 9.70 3.83 -15.42
N TRP A 11 8.40 3.81 -15.79
CA TRP A 11 7.94 3.11 -16.99
C TRP A 11 8.50 3.68 -18.29
N ILE A 12 8.58 5.00 -18.38
CA ILE A 12 9.14 5.67 -19.56
C ILE A 12 10.63 5.32 -19.70
N LEU A 13 11.37 5.27 -18.59
CA LEU A 13 12.78 4.91 -18.58
C LEU A 13 13.02 3.43 -18.88
N LEU A 14 12.17 2.53 -18.36
CA LEU A 14 12.23 1.08 -18.64
C LEU A 14 11.82 0.73 -20.07
N ALA A 15 10.95 1.52 -20.70
CA ALA A 15 10.58 1.33 -22.10
C ALA A 15 11.73 1.61 -23.07
N ASN A 16 12.76 2.37 -22.63
CA ASN A 16 13.98 2.62 -23.38
C ASN A 16 15.20 2.28 -22.51
N PRO A 17 15.53 1.00 -22.33
CA PRO A 17 16.61 0.57 -21.47
C PRO A 17 17.95 1.12 -21.96
N LYS A 18 18.63 1.87 -21.09
CA LYS A 18 19.96 2.41 -21.32
C LYS A 18 20.75 2.40 -20.01
N PRO A 19 22.06 2.15 -20.04
CA PRO A 19 22.88 2.16 -18.83
C PRO A 19 22.79 3.47 -18.03
N GLU A 20 22.63 4.61 -18.71
CA GLU A 20 22.49 5.94 -18.12
C GLU A 20 21.19 6.11 -17.31
N ASN A 21 20.15 5.32 -17.62
CA ASN A 21 18.84 5.37 -16.94
C ASN A 21 18.82 4.56 -15.63
N VAL A 22 19.79 3.71 -15.37
CA VAL A 22 19.81 2.80 -14.21
C VAL A 22 19.77 3.57 -12.88
N ILE A 23 20.57 4.64 -12.74
CA ILE A 23 20.59 5.42 -11.49
C ILE A 23 19.26 6.16 -11.23
N PRO A 24 18.68 6.91 -12.21
CA PRO A 24 17.35 7.47 -12.07
C PRO A 24 16.28 6.44 -11.71
N ILE A 25 16.26 5.27 -12.36
CA ILE A 25 15.30 4.21 -12.08
C ILE A 25 15.42 3.72 -10.64
N LYS A 26 16.63 3.46 -10.14
CA LYS A 26 16.86 3.01 -8.75
C LYS A 26 16.36 4.04 -7.73
N ILE A 27 16.62 5.32 -7.97
CA ILE A 27 16.17 6.41 -7.09
C ILE A 27 14.64 6.48 -7.07
N LEU A 28 14.00 6.49 -8.25
CA LEU A 28 12.55 6.55 -8.37
C LEU A 28 11.87 5.30 -7.76
N SER A 29 12.42 4.10 -7.98
CA SER A 29 11.91 2.86 -7.39
C SER A 29 11.96 2.91 -5.86
N PHE A 30 13.05 3.42 -5.28
CA PHE A 30 13.14 3.60 -3.82
C PHE A 30 12.06 4.56 -3.29
N PHE A 31 11.81 5.68 -4.00
CA PHE A 31 10.72 6.58 -3.60
C PHE A 31 9.33 5.95 -3.75
N SER A 32 9.10 5.14 -4.80
CA SER A 32 7.85 4.40 -4.96
C SER A 32 7.61 3.45 -3.79
N ASP A 33 8.62 2.66 -3.39
CA ASP A 33 8.56 1.77 -2.24
C ASP A 33 8.34 2.55 -0.93
N ALA A 34 8.99 3.71 -0.77
CA ALA A 34 8.82 4.57 0.40
C ALA A 34 7.37 5.10 0.50
N PHE A 35 6.79 5.54 -0.61
CA PHE A 35 5.39 5.96 -0.65
C PHE A 35 4.44 4.81 -0.33
N LEU A 36 4.68 3.60 -0.85
CA LEU A 36 3.87 2.44 -0.55
C LEU A 36 3.90 2.10 0.94
N CYS A 37 5.08 2.05 1.55
CA CYS A 37 5.25 1.81 2.98
C CYS A 37 4.58 2.90 3.84
N ALA A 38 4.70 4.17 3.44
CA ALA A 38 4.03 5.27 4.11
C ALA A 38 2.51 5.15 4.05
N LEU A 39 1.96 4.78 2.88
CA LEU A 39 0.53 4.55 2.70
C LEU A 39 0.01 3.40 3.56
N ILE A 40 0.72 2.26 3.60
CA ILE A 40 0.33 1.11 4.42
C ILE A 40 0.34 1.48 5.91
N SER A 41 1.38 2.20 6.37
CA SER A 41 1.49 2.66 7.76
C SER A 41 0.36 3.63 8.11
N LEU A 42 0.13 4.65 7.28
CA LEU A 42 -0.95 5.62 7.46
C LEU A 42 -2.31 4.93 7.50
N TYR A 43 -2.53 3.99 6.60
CA TYR A 43 -3.76 3.22 6.55
C TYR A 43 -3.99 2.40 7.83
N ALA A 44 -2.95 1.73 8.35
CA ALA A 44 -3.03 1.01 9.61
C ALA A 44 -3.34 1.94 10.80
N TYR A 45 -2.78 3.16 10.81
CA TYR A 45 -3.11 4.17 11.79
C TYR A 45 -4.56 4.65 11.68
N CYS A 46 -5.02 4.99 10.48
CA CYS A 46 -6.41 5.42 10.26
C CYS A 46 -7.41 4.33 10.69
N LEU A 47 -7.14 3.07 10.37
CA LEU A 47 -7.96 1.95 10.82
C LEU A 47 -7.97 1.82 12.35
N THR A 48 -6.81 1.96 12.99
CA THR A 48 -6.69 1.90 14.45
C THR A 48 -7.45 3.05 15.12
N GLU A 49 -7.36 4.27 14.61
CA GLU A 49 -8.14 5.41 15.10
C GLU A 49 -9.64 5.19 14.94
N TYR A 50 -10.08 4.73 13.77
CA TYR A 50 -11.47 4.41 13.51
C TYR A 50 -12.04 3.37 14.50
N ILE A 51 -11.22 2.38 14.90
CA ILE A 51 -11.58 1.42 15.93
C ILE A 51 -11.60 2.09 17.31
N ASN A 52 -10.61 2.94 17.63
CA ASN A 52 -10.46 3.61 18.92
C ASN A 52 -11.60 4.57 19.26
N GLU A 53 -12.24 5.17 18.26
CA GLU A 53 -13.46 5.99 18.46
C GLU A 53 -14.60 5.19 19.12
N ARG A 54 -14.62 3.87 18.92
CA ARG A 54 -15.69 2.98 19.42
C ARG A 54 -15.23 2.08 20.55
N LYS A 55 -13.97 1.63 20.52
CA LYS A 55 -13.35 0.73 21.50
C LYS A 55 -11.87 1.01 21.61
N LYS A 56 -11.40 1.40 22.78
CA LYS A 56 -9.97 1.63 23.03
C LYS A 56 -9.15 0.38 22.80
N ILE A 57 -8.21 0.45 21.88
CA ILE A 57 -7.25 -0.60 21.57
C ILE A 57 -5.80 -0.06 21.63
N SER A 58 -4.84 -0.97 21.83
CA SER A 58 -3.43 -0.60 21.83
C SER A 58 -2.91 -0.42 20.40
N TYR A 59 -2.04 0.57 20.20
CA TYR A 59 -1.30 0.80 18.93
C TYR A 59 -0.18 -0.21 18.67
N GLY A 60 0.04 -1.19 19.58
CA GLY A 60 1.16 -2.13 19.45
C GLY A 60 1.20 -2.86 18.11
N TYR A 61 0.04 -3.29 17.59
CA TYR A 61 -0.03 -3.97 16.29
C TYR A 61 0.26 -3.01 15.11
N THR A 62 -0.26 -1.79 15.18
CA THR A 62 -0.01 -0.74 14.17
C THR A 62 1.45 -0.34 14.16
N ASN A 63 2.07 -0.18 15.33
CA ASN A 63 3.49 0.11 15.44
C ASN A 63 4.35 -1.04 14.88
N LEU A 64 3.94 -2.31 15.06
CA LEU A 64 4.61 -3.45 14.45
C LEU A 64 4.58 -3.35 12.91
N ILE A 65 3.44 -3.02 12.31
CA ILE A 65 3.33 -2.81 10.85
C ILE A 65 4.30 -1.71 10.41
N THR A 66 4.32 -0.57 11.11
CA THR A 66 5.20 0.57 10.79
C THR A 66 6.68 0.19 10.91
N VAL A 67 7.07 -0.58 11.92
CA VAL A 67 8.46 -1.07 12.07
C VAL A 67 8.83 -2.00 10.91
N LEU A 68 7.94 -2.92 10.52
CA LEU A 68 8.16 -3.80 9.37
C LEU A 68 8.25 -3.03 8.05
N CYS A 69 7.46 -1.96 7.86
CA CYS A 69 7.61 -1.03 6.74
C CYS A 69 9.00 -0.38 6.75
N GLY A 70 9.48 0.06 7.92
CA GLY A 70 10.84 0.62 8.07
C GLY A 70 11.93 -0.37 7.70
N ILE A 71 11.81 -1.63 8.15
CA ILE A 71 12.74 -2.71 7.78
C ILE A 71 12.71 -2.95 6.26
N SER A 72 11.53 -3.01 5.64
CA SER A 72 11.38 -3.15 4.20
C SER A 72 12.10 -2.05 3.45
N LEU A 73 11.95 -0.78 3.87
CA LEU A 73 12.64 0.38 3.26
C LEU A 73 14.17 0.29 3.39
N VAL A 74 14.69 -0.13 4.54
CA VAL A 74 16.14 -0.34 4.72
C VAL A 74 16.63 -1.42 3.76
N LEU A 75 15.90 -2.50 3.58
CA LEU A 75 16.25 -3.57 2.64
C LEU A 75 16.16 -3.10 1.18
N CYS A 76 15.18 -2.25 0.82
CA CYS A 76 15.10 -1.62 -0.51
C CYS A 76 16.29 -0.68 -0.75
N LEU A 77 16.72 0.07 0.27
CA LEU A 77 17.92 0.90 0.17
C LEU A 77 19.17 0.05 -0.06
N ILE A 78 19.35 -1.03 0.69
CA ILE A 78 20.46 -1.99 0.50
C ILE A 78 20.42 -2.59 -0.91
N ASN A 79 19.22 -2.92 -1.42
CA ASN A 79 19.03 -3.43 -2.78
C ASN A 79 19.53 -2.45 -3.86
N ALA A 80 19.35 -1.15 -3.66
CA ALA A 80 19.83 -0.12 -4.60
C ALA A 80 21.34 -0.20 -4.83
N PHE A 81 22.11 -0.69 -3.83
CA PHE A 81 23.57 -0.84 -3.92
C PHE A 81 24.03 -2.22 -4.36
N ASN A 82 23.40 -3.30 -3.85
CA ASN A 82 23.89 -4.67 -4.08
C ASN A 82 23.04 -5.51 -5.05
N GLY A 83 21.87 -5.01 -5.49
CA GLY A 83 21.01 -5.71 -6.45
C GLY A 83 20.41 -7.03 -5.94
N MET A 84 20.21 -7.17 -4.62
CA MET A 84 19.71 -8.42 -4.01
C MET A 84 18.29 -8.79 -4.45
N TYR A 85 17.44 -7.79 -4.76
CA TYR A 85 16.06 -7.99 -5.23
C TYR A 85 15.96 -7.86 -6.75
N ILE A 86 16.45 -6.73 -7.27
CA ILE A 86 16.47 -6.41 -8.69
C ILE A 86 17.83 -5.78 -8.97
N TYR A 87 18.49 -6.25 -10.03
CA TYR A 87 19.70 -5.63 -10.57
C TYR A 87 19.51 -5.31 -12.05
N TYR A 88 20.34 -4.43 -12.56
CA TYR A 88 20.31 -4.03 -13.96
C TYR A 88 21.56 -4.55 -14.66
N ASP A 89 21.37 -5.17 -15.81
CA ASP A 89 22.48 -5.67 -16.63
C ASP A 89 23.23 -4.53 -17.37
N ALA A 90 24.23 -4.88 -18.16
CA ALA A 90 25.03 -3.91 -18.92
C ALA A 90 24.22 -3.14 -19.98
N THR A 91 23.02 -3.62 -20.35
CA THR A 91 22.11 -2.97 -21.31
C THR A 91 21.09 -2.06 -20.63
N GLY A 92 21.01 -2.11 -19.29
CA GLY A 92 20.03 -1.38 -18.50
C GLY A 92 18.70 -2.11 -18.32
N LEU A 93 18.62 -3.39 -18.70
CA LEU A 93 17.46 -4.23 -18.45
C LEU A 93 17.45 -4.72 -16.99
N ASP A 94 16.27 -4.72 -16.39
CA ASP A 94 16.04 -5.24 -15.06
C ASP A 94 16.07 -6.77 -15.04
N GLN A 95 16.74 -7.30 -14.03
CA GLN A 95 16.88 -8.74 -13.79
C GLN A 95 16.51 -9.05 -12.35
N THR A 96 15.90 -10.22 -12.11
CA THR A 96 15.56 -10.68 -10.78
C THR A 96 16.80 -11.08 -9.99
N GLY A 97 16.98 -10.50 -8.81
CA GLY A 97 18.06 -10.85 -7.90
C GLY A 97 17.75 -12.12 -7.07
N PRO A 98 18.76 -12.64 -6.34
CA PRO A 98 18.63 -13.91 -5.60
C PRO A 98 17.60 -13.87 -4.47
N HIS A 99 17.26 -12.69 -3.96
CA HIS A 99 16.29 -12.52 -2.88
C HIS A 99 15.00 -11.80 -3.32
N TYR A 100 14.67 -11.84 -4.61
CA TYR A 100 13.46 -11.21 -5.17
C TYR A 100 12.18 -11.62 -4.44
N LEU A 101 12.05 -12.91 -4.08
CA LEU A 101 10.88 -13.42 -3.35
C LEU A 101 10.71 -12.77 -1.97
N LEU A 102 11.79 -12.32 -1.33
CA LEU A 102 11.71 -11.61 -0.04
C LEU A 102 11.03 -10.25 -0.21
N SER A 103 11.33 -9.51 -1.27
CA SER A 103 10.63 -8.23 -1.55
C SER A 103 9.14 -8.46 -1.78
N GLN A 104 8.79 -9.51 -2.54
CA GLN A 104 7.37 -9.86 -2.77
C GLN A 104 6.66 -10.29 -1.49
N ALA A 105 7.37 -10.97 -0.57
CA ALA A 105 6.81 -11.34 0.72
C ALA A 105 6.37 -10.10 1.54
N PHE A 106 7.15 -9.03 1.58
CA PHE A 106 6.75 -7.79 2.24
C PHE A 106 5.50 -7.16 1.59
N ASN A 107 5.43 -7.18 0.25
CA ASN A 107 4.29 -6.64 -0.50
C ASN A 107 2.98 -7.41 -0.23
N VAL A 108 3.06 -8.67 0.20
CA VAL A 108 1.90 -9.48 0.61
C VAL A 108 1.61 -9.36 2.11
N VAL A 109 2.64 -9.51 2.94
CA VAL A 109 2.50 -9.61 4.40
C VAL A 109 1.99 -8.32 5.01
N LEU A 110 2.52 -7.16 4.58
CA LEU A 110 2.13 -5.88 5.16
C LEU A 110 0.65 -5.54 4.94
N PRO A 111 0.10 -5.61 3.71
CA PRO A 111 -1.35 -5.45 3.51
C PRO A 111 -2.17 -6.55 4.21
N ALA A 112 -1.70 -7.81 4.22
CA ALA A 112 -2.39 -8.88 4.92
C ALA A 112 -2.52 -8.62 6.42
N MET A 113 -1.50 -8.04 7.06
CA MET A 113 -1.56 -7.63 8.47
C MET A 113 -2.63 -6.58 8.71
N THR A 114 -2.81 -5.61 7.81
CA THR A 114 -3.89 -4.61 7.94
C THR A 114 -5.27 -5.25 7.77
N MET A 115 -5.42 -6.22 6.87
CA MET A 115 -6.67 -6.99 6.72
C MET A 115 -6.98 -7.80 7.98
N VAL A 116 -5.97 -8.46 8.58
CA VAL A 116 -6.13 -9.18 9.85
C VAL A 116 -6.61 -8.24 10.96
N LEU A 117 -6.08 -7.01 11.02
CA LEU A 117 -6.54 -6.00 11.99
C LEU A 117 -8.01 -5.67 11.78
N ALA A 118 -8.44 -5.43 10.54
CA ALA A 118 -9.84 -5.14 10.20
C ALA A 118 -10.77 -6.32 10.58
N PHE A 119 -10.40 -7.56 10.23
CA PHE A 119 -11.19 -8.73 10.58
C PHE A 119 -11.25 -8.99 12.10
N ARG A 120 -10.17 -8.77 12.82
CA ARG A 120 -10.13 -8.95 14.28
C ARG A 120 -11.12 -8.05 15.01
N TYR A 121 -11.41 -6.89 14.47
CA TYR A 121 -12.31 -5.91 15.07
C TYR A 121 -13.60 -5.70 14.27
N HIS A 122 -14.00 -6.70 13.46
CA HIS A 122 -15.21 -6.62 12.64
C HIS A 122 -16.49 -6.33 13.45
N ASP A 123 -16.57 -6.84 14.69
CA ASP A 123 -17.71 -6.59 15.60
C ASP A 123 -17.84 -5.11 15.98
N VAL A 124 -16.71 -4.39 16.04
CA VAL A 124 -16.65 -2.96 16.40
C VAL A 124 -16.88 -2.08 15.16
N ILE A 125 -16.27 -2.47 14.04
CA ILE A 125 -16.30 -1.75 12.77
C ILE A 125 -17.66 -1.92 12.07
N GLY A 126 -18.27 -3.10 12.22
CA GLY A 126 -19.42 -3.56 11.44
C GLY A 126 -18.99 -4.25 10.16
N TRP A 127 -19.71 -5.31 9.78
CA TRP A 127 -19.31 -6.22 8.68
C TRP A 127 -19.16 -5.52 7.32
N ARG A 128 -20.07 -4.56 7.01
CA ARG A 128 -20.00 -3.76 5.78
C ARG A 128 -18.70 -2.97 5.70
N ASN A 129 -18.34 -2.28 6.77
CA ASN A 129 -17.15 -1.43 6.81
C ASN A 129 -15.87 -2.26 6.89
N THR A 130 -15.89 -3.42 7.52
CA THR A 130 -14.75 -4.36 7.51
C THR A 130 -14.35 -4.73 6.08
N TRP A 131 -15.32 -5.03 5.21
CA TRP A 131 -15.01 -5.32 3.80
C TRP A 131 -14.40 -4.15 3.05
N ILE A 132 -14.82 -2.92 3.36
CA ILE A 132 -14.21 -1.72 2.77
C ILE A 132 -12.72 -1.65 3.12
N TRP A 133 -12.41 -1.85 4.40
CA TRP A 133 -11.04 -1.87 4.89
C TRP A 133 -10.22 -3.04 4.35
N VAL A 134 -10.82 -4.20 4.17
CA VAL A 134 -10.17 -5.38 3.59
C VAL A 134 -9.89 -5.20 2.10
N LEU A 135 -10.79 -4.62 1.34
CA LEU A 135 -10.61 -4.38 -0.10
C LEU A 135 -9.38 -3.51 -0.39
N TYR A 136 -9.05 -2.54 0.48
CA TYR A 136 -7.84 -1.75 0.33
C TYR A 136 -6.57 -2.61 0.31
N GLY A 137 -6.45 -3.58 1.20
CA GLY A 137 -5.30 -4.49 1.23
C GLY A 137 -5.38 -5.59 0.18
N LEU A 138 -6.59 -6.07 -0.13
CA LEU A 138 -6.82 -7.20 -1.03
C LEU A 138 -6.51 -6.85 -2.49
N ILE A 139 -6.92 -5.66 -2.97
CA ILE A 139 -6.74 -5.26 -4.37
C ILE A 139 -5.25 -5.20 -4.76
N PRO A 140 -4.34 -4.55 -3.98
CA PRO A 140 -2.91 -4.61 -4.26
C PRO A 140 -2.33 -6.02 -4.25
N VAL A 141 -2.74 -6.86 -3.28
CA VAL A 141 -2.27 -8.25 -3.19
C VAL A 141 -2.70 -9.06 -4.42
N LEU A 142 -3.94 -8.91 -4.88
CA LEU A 142 -4.43 -9.57 -6.10
C LEU A 142 -3.76 -9.07 -7.38
N SER A 143 -3.16 -7.88 -7.36
CA SER A 143 -2.40 -7.36 -8.51
C SER A 143 -1.02 -8.00 -8.67
N ILE A 144 -0.46 -8.64 -7.63
CA ILE A 144 0.86 -9.29 -7.68
C ILE A 144 0.91 -10.45 -8.69
N PRO A 145 -0.03 -11.41 -8.74
CA PRO A 145 -0.07 -12.43 -9.79
C PRO A 145 -0.14 -11.83 -11.19
N VAL A 146 -0.89 -10.74 -11.37
CA VAL A 146 -0.98 -10.03 -12.66
C VAL A 146 0.37 -9.47 -13.06
N GLN A 147 1.11 -8.88 -12.12
CA GLN A 147 2.46 -8.39 -12.35
C GLN A 147 3.41 -9.51 -12.78
N VAL A 148 3.35 -10.66 -12.11
CA VAL A 148 4.21 -11.82 -12.43
C VAL A 148 3.90 -12.40 -13.81
N LEU A 149 2.61 -12.45 -14.20
CA LEU A 149 2.18 -13.07 -15.45
C LEU A 149 2.36 -12.17 -16.68
N TRP A 150 2.18 -10.87 -16.53
CA TRP A 150 2.15 -9.92 -17.66
C TRP A 150 3.26 -8.88 -17.65
N ALA A 151 4.21 -8.95 -16.71
CA ALA A 151 5.31 -7.98 -16.56
C ALA A 151 4.83 -6.50 -16.54
N VAL A 152 3.59 -6.27 -16.10
CA VAL A 152 2.99 -4.94 -15.90
C VAL A 152 2.89 -4.70 -14.40
N THR A 153 3.18 -3.49 -13.92
CA THR A 153 3.01 -3.18 -12.48
C THR A 153 1.65 -2.54 -12.19
N PRO A 154 0.57 -3.33 -12.10
CA PRO A 154 -0.73 -2.81 -11.76
C PRO A 154 -0.85 -2.41 -10.28
N VAL A 155 0.16 -2.75 -9.43
CA VAL A 155 0.13 -2.54 -7.98
C VAL A 155 -0.14 -1.08 -7.63
N CYS A 156 0.50 -0.14 -8.30
CA CYS A 156 0.33 1.29 -8.03
C CYS A 156 -1.04 1.80 -8.44
N ILE A 157 -1.54 1.36 -9.60
CA ILE A 157 -2.90 1.67 -10.06
C ILE A 157 -3.91 1.04 -9.09
N ALA A 158 -3.72 -0.23 -8.73
CA ALA A 158 -4.56 -0.96 -7.80
C ALA A 158 -4.61 -0.29 -6.42
N THR A 159 -3.45 0.12 -5.88
CA THR A 159 -3.36 0.84 -4.61
C THR A 159 -4.05 2.21 -4.67
N THR A 160 -3.87 2.96 -5.76
CA THR A 160 -4.52 4.26 -5.95
C THR A 160 -6.04 4.11 -6.06
N VAL A 161 -6.53 3.16 -6.83
CA VAL A 161 -7.97 2.86 -6.95
C VAL A 161 -8.55 2.45 -5.61
N SER A 162 -7.88 1.58 -4.86
CA SER A 162 -8.31 1.15 -3.52
C SER A 162 -8.41 2.31 -2.56
N LEU A 163 -7.44 3.22 -2.58
CA LEU A 163 -7.42 4.40 -1.70
C LEU A 163 -8.56 5.36 -2.04
N VAL A 164 -8.84 5.58 -3.31
CA VAL A 164 -9.99 6.41 -3.76
C VAL A 164 -11.31 5.79 -3.33
N LEU A 165 -11.46 4.46 -3.48
CA LEU A 165 -12.66 3.76 -3.05
C LEU A 165 -12.88 3.88 -1.54
N VAL A 166 -11.85 3.63 -0.72
CA VAL A 166 -11.94 3.75 0.75
C VAL A 166 -12.27 5.18 1.15
N TYR A 167 -11.60 6.16 0.56
CA TYR A 167 -11.86 7.57 0.82
C TYR A 167 -13.32 7.94 0.52
N THR A 168 -13.82 7.55 -0.66
CA THR A 168 -15.21 7.82 -1.07
C THR A 168 -16.21 7.16 -0.11
N LEU A 169 -15.97 5.92 0.28
CA LEU A 169 -16.86 5.19 1.17
C LEU A 169 -16.89 5.78 2.59
N ILE A 170 -15.74 6.22 3.13
CA ILE A 170 -15.68 6.92 4.41
C ILE A 170 -16.46 8.23 4.37
N HIS A 171 -16.32 9.02 3.29
CA HIS A 171 -17.07 10.27 3.13
C HIS A 171 -18.57 10.05 3.00
N VAL A 172 -19.00 9.03 2.26
CA VAL A 172 -20.43 8.67 2.18
C VAL A 172 -20.97 8.30 3.55
N GLU A 173 -20.23 7.50 4.34
CA GLU A 173 -20.66 7.13 5.70
C GLU A 173 -20.75 8.35 6.63
N GLN A 174 -19.80 9.28 6.55
CA GLN A 174 -19.83 10.52 7.33
C GLN A 174 -21.05 11.37 6.97
N ALA A 175 -21.31 11.55 5.68
CA ALA A 175 -22.48 12.31 5.21
C ALA A 175 -23.82 11.67 5.65
N GLU A 176 -23.92 10.32 5.59
CA GLU A 176 -25.10 9.60 6.09
C GLU A 176 -25.30 9.81 7.60
N ARG A 177 -24.22 9.81 8.39
CA ARG A 177 -24.29 10.06 9.85
C ARG A 177 -24.73 11.49 10.16
N GLU A 178 -24.15 12.48 9.48
CA GLU A 178 -24.52 13.88 9.64
C GLU A 178 -25.99 14.11 9.30
N ALA A 179 -26.48 13.59 8.19
CA ALA A 179 -27.87 13.69 7.78
C ALA A 179 -28.84 12.99 8.78
N ASN A 180 -28.43 11.91 9.41
CA ASN A 180 -29.25 11.26 10.43
C ASN A 180 -29.29 12.05 11.73
N ILE A 181 -28.18 12.67 12.16
CA ILE A 181 -28.13 13.55 13.34
C ILE A 181 -29.02 14.80 13.12
N GLU A 182 -28.96 15.41 11.93
CA GLU A 182 -29.82 16.55 11.59
C GLU A 182 -31.31 16.20 11.64
N LYS A 183 -31.68 15.01 11.13
CA LYS A 183 -33.08 14.52 11.20
C LYS A 183 -33.55 14.31 12.63
N GLU A 184 -32.71 13.74 13.50
CA GLU A 184 -33.04 13.55 14.93
C GLU A 184 -33.20 14.88 15.67
N LEU A 185 -32.37 15.87 15.34
CA LEU A 185 -32.46 17.22 15.92
C LEU A 185 -33.72 17.97 15.45
N ALA A 186 -34.13 17.78 14.19
CA ALA A 186 -35.35 18.41 13.65
C ALA A 186 -36.65 17.80 14.17
N GLN A 187 -36.60 16.60 14.75
CA GLN A 187 -37.76 15.90 15.34
C GLN A 187 -37.96 16.19 16.84
N LYS A 188 -37.03 16.87 17.48
CA LYS A 188 -37.11 17.32 18.90
C LYS A 188 -37.55 18.78 19.00
#